data_803c4217160e5a1378a67297a9329498
#
_entry.id   803c4217160e5a1378a67297a9329498
#
_cell.length_a   1.000
_cell.length_b   1.000
_cell.length_c   1.000
_cell.angle_alpha   90.00
_cell.angle_beta   90.00
_cell.angle_gamma   90.00
#
_symmetry.space_group_name_H-M   'P 1'
#
loop_
_entity.id
_entity.type
_entity.pdbx_description
1 polymer ?
#
loop_
_entity_poly.entity_id
_entity_poly.type
_entity_poly.pdbx_seq_one_letter_code
_entity_poly.pdbx_strand_id
1 'polypeptide(L)'
;MKGLACLLAGVAACSLAIAEEDIASRMINKETNGTWHFQPDKPKAKVIKAPVPGDHAFRVKATKSRNPWDVQASSPIAGAINEGDVIMLNYFARAEVPAEGGSSLTARIQLAAEPYSSVLDMTSKISGEWQSYCAFRVASASIAENKSNVSIHLATANQVIDLGPVLVFNFGKGYDTNKLKFCDG
;
A
#
# COMPACT_ATOMS: atom_id res chain seq x y z
N MET A 1 74.96 16.59 -0.73
CA MET A 1 74.11 15.40 -0.87
C MET A 1 72.68 15.87 -0.62
N LYS A 2 71.84 15.83 -1.67
CA LYS A 2 70.55 16.51 -1.71
C LYS A 2 69.44 15.52 -1.39
N GLY A 3 68.72 15.73 -0.30
CA GLY A 3 67.56 14.95 0.07
C GLY A 3 66.29 15.48 -0.64
N LEU A 4 65.65 14.61 -1.34
CA LEU A 4 64.41 14.86 -2.10
C LEU A 4 63.21 14.60 -1.19
N ALA A 5 62.45 15.65 -0.84
CA ALA A 5 61.19 15.52 -0.07
C ALA A 5 60.07 15.22 -1.02
N CYS A 6 59.46 14.04 -0.90
CA CYS A 6 58.18 13.70 -1.56
C CYS A 6 57.00 14.30 -0.78
N LEU A 7 56.33 15.27 -1.38
CA LEU A 7 55.01 15.72 -0.93
C LEU A 7 53.97 14.72 -1.42
N LEU A 8 53.34 13.97 -0.50
CA LEU A 8 52.13 13.20 -0.72
C LEU A 8 50.92 14.13 -0.58
N ALA A 9 50.31 14.52 -1.70
CA ALA A 9 49.02 15.18 -1.72
C ALA A 9 47.94 14.12 -1.45
N GLY A 10 47.36 14.17 -0.25
CA GLY A 10 46.20 13.35 0.12
C GLY A 10 44.96 13.85 -0.61
N VAL A 11 44.47 13.10 -1.55
CA VAL A 11 43.11 13.29 -2.13
C VAL A 11 42.09 12.79 -1.12
N ALA A 12 41.48 13.72 -0.39
CA ALA A 12 40.31 13.40 0.42
C ALA A 12 39.15 13.06 -0.52
N ALA A 13 38.89 11.78 -0.71
CA ALA A 13 37.68 11.32 -1.34
C ALA A 13 36.50 11.63 -0.41
N CYS A 14 35.79 12.72 -0.70
CA CYS A 14 34.53 13.04 -0.06
C CYS A 14 33.48 12.03 -0.56
N SER A 15 33.33 10.93 0.17
CA SER A 15 32.26 9.98 -0.04
C SER A 15 30.96 10.70 0.28
N LEU A 16 30.25 11.16 -0.74
CA LEU A 16 28.84 11.51 -0.63
C LEU A 16 28.08 10.21 -0.35
N ALA A 17 27.94 9.84 0.91
CA ALA A 17 26.98 8.87 1.35
C ALA A 17 25.61 9.51 1.06
N ILE A 18 25.02 9.15 -0.10
CA ILE A 18 23.62 9.39 -0.34
C ILE A 18 22.92 8.54 0.72
N ALA A 19 22.35 9.18 1.72
CA ALA A 19 21.52 8.49 2.71
C ALA A 19 20.43 7.75 1.95
N GLU A 20 20.47 6.43 1.99
CA GLU A 20 19.43 5.57 1.46
C GLU A 20 18.14 5.95 2.22
N GLU A 21 17.17 6.52 1.50
CA GLU A 21 15.96 7.05 2.12
C GLU A 21 15.21 5.87 2.77
N ASP A 22 15.09 5.88 4.08
CA ASP A 22 14.37 4.83 4.81
C ASP A 22 12.87 4.91 4.50
N ILE A 23 12.45 4.18 3.47
CA ILE A 23 11.04 4.09 3.05
C ILE A 23 10.15 3.63 4.20
N ALA A 24 10.66 2.78 5.10
CA ALA A 24 9.89 2.30 6.24
C ALA A 24 9.49 3.43 7.20
N SER A 25 10.31 4.49 7.31
CA SER A 25 9.98 5.67 8.13
C SER A 25 8.78 6.45 7.61
N ARG A 26 8.48 6.33 6.31
CA ARG A 26 7.38 7.01 5.63
C ARG A 26 6.04 6.29 5.79
N MET A 27 6.01 5.10 6.38
CA MET A 27 4.79 4.34 6.57
C MET A 27 3.88 5.00 7.60
N ILE A 28 2.63 5.30 7.21
CA ILE A 28 1.63 5.96 8.04
C ILE A 28 0.56 5.02 8.62
N ASN A 29 0.67 3.71 8.35
CA ASN A 29 -0.16 2.68 8.95
C ASN A 29 0.65 1.56 9.64
N LYS A 30 1.78 1.89 10.28
CA LYS A 30 2.71 0.92 10.91
C LYS A 30 2.02 0.00 11.91
N GLU A 31 1.17 0.55 12.78
CA GLU A 31 0.48 -0.18 13.82
C GLU A 31 -0.73 -0.97 13.31
N THR A 32 -1.15 -0.72 12.07
CA THR A 32 -2.39 -1.26 11.49
C THR A 32 -2.19 -2.04 10.19
N ASN A 33 -0.95 -2.17 9.70
CA ASN A 33 -0.66 -2.77 8.39
C ASN A 33 -1.09 -4.23 8.22
N GLY A 34 -1.30 -4.96 9.32
CA GLY A 34 -1.82 -6.33 9.33
C GLY A 34 -3.25 -6.43 9.87
N THR A 35 -3.89 -5.30 10.15
CA THR A 35 -5.24 -5.26 10.75
C THR A 35 -6.29 -5.06 9.66
N TRP A 36 -7.15 -6.04 9.49
CA TRP A 36 -8.28 -5.97 8.59
C TRP A 36 -9.60 -6.03 9.34
N HIS A 37 -10.49 -5.11 9.03
CA HIS A 37 -11.90 -5.14 9.42
C HIS A 37 -12.73 -5.49 8.19
N PHE A 38 -13.57 -6.51 8.30
CA PHE A 38 -14.38 -6.96 7.18
C PHE A 38 -15.83 -6.50 7.34
N GLN A 39 -16.47 -6.11 6.24
CA GLN A 39 -17.89 -5.83 6.17
C GLN A 39 -18.54 -6.74 5.13
N PRO A 40 -19.76 -7.26 5.41
CA PRO A 40 -20.47 -7.21 6.70
C PRO A 40 -19.69 -7.91 7.80
N ASP A 41 -20.02 -7.69 9.06
CA ASP A 41 -19.28 -8.13 10.27
C ASP A 41 -18.95 -9.63 10.39
N LYS A 42 -19.39 -10.43 9.43
CA LYS A 42 -19.05 -11.86 9.31
C LYS A 42 -18.87 -12.28 7.86
N PRO A 43 -17.97 -11.70 7.08
CA PRO A 43 -17.50 -12.44 5.95
C PRO A 43 -16.83 -13.69 6.52
N LYS A 44 -16.90 -14.80 5.79
CA LYS A 44 -16.17 -16.01 6.20
C LYS A 44 -14.67 -15.83 5.92
N ALA A 45 -14.05 -14.87 6.62
CA ALA A 45 -12.62 -14.64 6.57
C ALA A 45 -11.91 -15.66 7.47
N LYS A 46 -10.86 -16.29 6.96
CA LYS A 46 -10.01 -17.23 7.70
C LYS A 46 -8.58 -16.76 7.64
N VAL A 47 -7.88 -16.74 8.76
CA VAL A 47 -6.44 -16.56 8.78
C VAL A 47 -5.79 -17.79 8.16
N ILE A 48 -4.85 -17.56 7.24
CA ILE A 48 -4.06 -18.59 6.57
C ILE A 48 -2.58 -18.25 6.66
N LYS A 49 -1.69 -19.26 6.59
CA LYS A 49 -0.26 -19.04 6.38
C LYS A 49 -0.02 -18.62 4.93
N ALA A 50 0.83 -17.61 4.71
CA ALA A 50 1.08 -17.07 3.39
C ALA A 50 2.52 -16.54 3.25
N PRO A 51 3.14 -16.62 2.06
CA PRO A 51 4.49 -16.10 1.81
C PRO A 51 4.46 -14.59 1.54
N VAL A 52 3.96 -13.83 2.50
CA VAL A 52 3.85 -12.36 2.48
C VAL A 52 4.43 -11.80 3.78
N PRO A 53 4.75 -10.50 3.86
CA PRO A 53 5.20 -9.90 5.11
C PRO A 53 4.26 -10.25 6.27
N GLY A 54 4.82 -10.75 7.38
CA GLY A 54 4.06 -11.22 8.55
C GLY A 54 3.58 -12.67 8.47
N ASP A 55 3.94 -13.44 7.42
CA ASP A 55 3.69 -14.88 7.25
C ASP A 55 2.22 -15.32 7.32
N HIS A 56 1.27 -14.39 7.25
CA HIS A 56 -0.16 -14.70 7.28
C HIS A 56 -0.97 -13.79 6.36
N ALA A 57 -2.13 -14.28 5.98
CA ALA A 57 -3.11 -13.56 5.17
C ALA A 57 -4.53 -13.94 5.60
N PHE A 58 -5.51 -13.26 5.04
CA PHE A 58 -6.92 -13.52 5.29
C PHE A 58 -7.57 -14.04 4.01
N ARG A 59 -8.07 -15.27 4.03
CA ARG A 59 -8.87 -15.82 2.96
C ARG A 59 -10.32 -15.37 3.11
N VAL A 60 -10.84 -14.67 2.12
CA VAL A 60 -12.18 -14.09 2.12
C VAL A 60 -12.98 -14.65 0.95
N LYS A 61 -14.14 -15.25 1.26
CA LYS A 61 -15.12 -15.62 0.24
C LYS A 61 -16.06 -14.43 0.01
N ALA A 62 -15.97 -13.83 -1.17
CA ALA A 62 -16.86 -12.76 -1.61
C ALA A 62 -17.92 -13.28 -2.58
N THR A 63 -19.14 -12.78 -2.42
CA THR A 63 -20.25 -13.01 -3.36
C THR A 63 -20.49 -11.69 -4.09
N LYS A 64 -20.72 -11.77 -5.40
CA LYS A 64 -21.08 -10.61 -6.21
C LYS A 64 -22.30 -9.92 -5.64
N SER A 65 -22.24 -8.60 -5.50
CA SER A 65 -23.34 -7.77 -5.06
C SER A 65 -23.58 -6.63 -6.04
N ARG A 66 -24.67 -5.88 -5.79
CA ARG A 66 -25.00 -4.68 -6.56
C ARG A 66 -23.91 -3.63 -6.42
N ASN A 67 -23.41 -3.44 -5.21
CA ASN A 67 -22.34 -2.50 -4.92
C ASN A 67 -21.05 -3.29 -4.60
N PRO A 68 -19.91 -2.95 -5.21
CA PRO A 68 -18.64 -3.64 -4.95
C PRO A 68 -18.19 -3.59 -3.48
N TRP A 69 -18.59 -2.58 -2.74
CA TRP A 69 -18.27 -2.37 -1.31
C TRP A 69 -19.24 -3.07 -0.34
N ASP A 70 -20.27 -3.76 -0.81
CA ASP A 70 -21.16 -4.57 0.07
C ASP A 70 -20.39 -5.72 0.75
N VAL A 71 -19.26 -6.14 0.17
CA VAL A 71 -18.23 -6.93 0.84
C VAL A 71 -16.92 -6.19 0.68
N GLN A 72 -16.33 -5.76 1.80
CA GLN A 72 -15.06 -5.03 1.78
C GLN A 72 -14.16 -5.41 2.94
N ALA A 73 -12.86 -5.21 2.75
CA ALA A 73 -11.85 -5.22 3.80
C ALA A 73 -11.36 -3.79 4.00
N SER A 74 -11.31 -3.33 5.24
CA SER A 74 -10.76 -2.01 5.57
C SER A 74 -9.63 -2.11 6.60
N SER A 75 -8.64 -1.22 6.48
CA SER A 75 -7.52 -1.10 7.41
C SER A 75 -7.32 0.37 7.79
N PRO A 76 -7.31 0.73 9.07
CA PRO A 76 -7.13 2.12 9.50
C PRO A 76 -5.76 2.68 9.09
N ILE A 77 -5.70 3.98 8.87
CA ILE A 77 -4.48 4.76 8.65
C ILE A 77 -4.36 5.76 9.81
N ALA A 78 -3.25 5.67 10.57
CA ALA A 78 -3.02 6.52 11.73
C ALA A 78 -2.51 7.92 11.33
N GLY A 79 -1.59 8.00 10.36
CA GLY A 79 -0.98 9.28 9.97
C GLY A 79 -1.90 10.19 9.17
N ALA A 80 -1.63 11.49 9.25
CA ALA A 80 -2.31 12.50 8.43
C ALA A 80 -1.88 12.43 6.96
N ILE A 81 -2.75 12.87 6.08
CA ILE A 81 -2.49 13.11 4.66
C ILE A 81 -2.80 14.57 4.40
N ASN A 82 -1.88 15.35 3.81
CA ASN A 82 -2.13 16.73 3.43
C ASN A 82 -2.31 16.83 1.92
N GLU A 83 -3.11 17.79 1.48
CA GLU A 83 -3.24 18.11 0.06
C GLU A 83 -1.86 18.41 -0.54
N GLY A 84 -1.55 17.74 -1.65
CA GLY A 84 -0.26 17.80 -2.33
C GLY A 84 0.79 16.82 -1.85
N ASP A 85 0.54 16.04 -0.79
CA ASP A 85 1.41 14.93 -0.39
C ASP A 85 1.40 13.84 -1.47
N VAL A 86 2.55 13.24 -1.74
CA VAL A 86 2.66 12.02 -2.54
C VAL A 86 2.40 10.83 -1.64
N ILE A 87 1.31 10.14 -1.86
CA ILE A 87 0.90 8.96 -1.10
C ILE A 87 1.01 7.71 -1.96
N MET A 88 1.41 6.60 -1.36
CA MET A 88 1.50 5.29 -2.02
C MET A 88 0.75 4.24 -1.22
N LEU A 89 -0.04 3.46 -1.93
CA LEU A 89 -0.74 2.28 -1.42
C LEU A 89 -0.08 1.05 -2.01
N ASN A 90 0.26 0.08 -1.17
CA ASN A 90 0.72 -1.24 -1.57
C ASN A 90 -0.06 -2.30 -0.78
N TYR A 91 -0.55 -3.35 -1.45
CA TYR A 91 -1.17 -4.48 -0.78
C TYR A 91 -0.79 -5.80 -1.48
N PHE A 92 -0.81 -6.89 -0.71
CA PHE A 92 -0.54 -8.22 -1.21
C PHE A 92 -1.85 -8.98 -1.37
N ALA A 93 -2.04 -9.63 -2.52
CA ALA A 93 -3.23 -10.42 -2.77
C ALA A 93 -2.98 -11.54 -3.78
N ARG A 94 -3.86 -12.56 -3.74
CA ARG A 94 -4.06 -13.53 -4.82
C ARG A 94 -5.52 -13.95 -4.90
N ALA A 95 -5.94 -14.41 -6.07
CA ALA A 95 -7.23 -15.04 -6.27
C ALA A 95 -7.09 -16.56 -6.08
N GLU A 96 -7.44 -17.07 -4.90
CA GLU A 96 -7.44 -18.50 -4.59
C GLU A 96 -8.47 -19.26 -5.45
N VAL A 97 -9.66 -18.65 -5.60
CA VAL A 97 -10.65 -19.07 -6.59
C VAL A 97 -11.00 -17.82 -7.39
N PRO A 98 -10.47 -17.71 -8.62
CA PRO A 98 -10.74 -16.55 -9.46
C PRO A 98 -12.21 -16.52 -9.89
N ALA A 99 -12.70 -15.31 -10.14
CA ALA A 99 -13.99 -15.11 -10.75
C ALA A 99 -13.99 -15.58 -12.21
N GLU A 100 -15.15 -15.94 -12.73
CA GLU A 100 -15.35 -16.11 -14.17
C GLU A 100 -14.97 -14.80 -14.90
N GLY A 101 -14.10 -14.88 -15.89
CA GLY A 101 -13.53 -13.72 -16.59
C GLY A 101 -12.39 -13.02 -15.85
N GLY A 102 -11.97 -13.53 -14.69
CA GLY A 102 -10.85 -13.02 -13.88
C GLY A 102 -11.29 -12.17 -12.69
N SER A 103 -10.47 -12.16 -11.66
CA SER A 103 -10.70 -11.37 -10.45
C SER A 103 -10.18 -9.95 -10.59
N SER A 104 -10.92 -8.99 -10.05
CA SER A 104 -10.53 -7.59 -10.02
C SER A 104 -10.94 -6.98 -8.68
N LEU A 105 -10.04 -6.20 -8.08
CA LEU A 105 -10.28 -5.49 -6.82
C LEU A 105 -10.07 -4.00 -7.02
N THR A 106 -10.88 -3.18 -6.36
CA THR A 106 -10.64 -1.75 -6.23
C THR A 106 -10.19 -1.46 -4.80
N ALA A 107 -8.98 -0.92 -4.67
CA ALA A 107 -8.41 -0.48 -3.41
C ALA A 107 -8.41 1.06 -3.37
N ARG A 108 -8.74 1.64 -2.20
CA ARG A 108 -8.91 3.07 -2.02
C ARG A 108 -8.22 3.53 -0.75
N ILE A 109 -7.62 4.73 -0.77
CA ILE A 109 -7.35 5.51 0.44
C ILE A 109 -8.43 6.58 0.52
N GLN A 110 -9.25 6.55 1.58
CA GLN A 110 -10.43 7.39 1.69
C GLN A 110 -10.68 7.86 3.13
N LEU A 111 -11.60 8.82 3.29
CA LEU A 111 -12.18 9.13 4.59
C LEU A 111 -12.80 7.86 5.20
N ALA A 112 -12.58 7.65 6.51
CA ALA A 112 -13.14 6.50 7.24
C ALA A 112 -14.64 6.66 7.57
N ALA A 113 -15.26 7.78 7.20
CA ALA A 113 -16.67 8.11 7.42
C ALA A 113 -17.24 8.82 6.18
N GLU A 114 -18.55 8.96 6.13
CA GLU A 114 -19.22 9.71 5.06
C GLU A 114 -18.60 11.11 4.89
N PRO A 115 -18.43 11.55 3.64
CA PRO A 115 -18.90 10.97 2.38
C PRO A 115 -17.95 9.93 1.73
N TYR A 116 -17.00 9.33 2.45
CA TYR A 116 -16.00 8.34 1.99
C TYR A 116 -15.19 8.82 0.76
N SER A 117 -14.94 10.12 0.68
CA SER A 117 -14.13 10.71 -0.40
C SER A 117 -12.74 10.11 -0.42
N SER A 118 -12.26 9.68 -1.59
CA SER A 118 -10.93 9.10 -1.74
C SER A 118 -9.90 10.11 -2.23
N VAL A 119 -8.66 9.89 -1.84
CA VAL A 119 -7.47 10.60 -2.34
C VAL A 119 -6.59 9.71 -3.20
N LEU A 120 -6.83 8.40 -3.20
CA LEU A 120 -6.22 7.44 -4.10
C LEU A 120 -7.23 6.31 -4.38
N ASP A 121 -7.41 5.98 -5.65
CA ASP A 121 -8.15 4.80 -6.12
C ASP A 121 -7.25 4.02 -7.09
N MET A 122 -7.22 2.70 -6.95
CA MET A 122 -6.58 1.80 -7.90
C MET A 122 -7.44 0.56 -8.13
N THR A 123 -7.49 0.10 -9.38
CA THR A 123 -8.15 -1.16 -9.73
C THR A 123 -7.12 -2.11 -10.32
N SER A 124 -6.98 -3.28 -9.71
CA SER A 124 -6.00 -4.30 -10.10
C SER A 124 -6.69 -5.57 -10.56
N LYS A 125 -6.17 -6.18 -11.63
CA LYS A 125 -6.48 -7.58 -11.98
C LYS A 125 -5.68 -8.48 -11.07
N ILE A 126 -6.36 -9.38 -10.34
CA ILE A 126 -5.73 -10.21 -9.33
C ILE A 126 -5.33 -11.56 -9.93
N SER A 127 -4.05 -11.87 -9.83
CA SER A 127 -3.47 -13.15 -10.24
C SER A 127 -3.85 -14.29 -9.29
N GLY A 128 -3.76 -15.53 -9.76
CA GLY A 128 -3.81 -16.74 -8.92
C GLY A 128 -2.57 -16.92 -8.03
N GLU A 129 -1.47 -16.25 -8.38
CA GLU A 129 -0.23 -16.25 -7.61
C GLU A 129 -0.16 -15.02 -6.71
N TRP A 130 0.58 -15.14 -5.58
CA TRP A 130 0.84 -14.01 -4.70
C TRP A 130 1.59 -12.89 -5.43
N GLN A 131 1.02 -11.71 -5.42
CA GLN A 131 1.62 -10.51 -5.99
C GLN A 131 1.43 -9.30 -5.07
N SER A 132 2.33 -8.35 -5.23
CA SER A 132 2.23 -7.01 -4.66
C SER A 132 1.60 -6.10 -5.70
N TYR A 133 0.56 -5.38 -5.30
CA TYR A 133 -0.15 -4.40 -6.13
C TYR A 133 0.06 -3.03 -5.51
N CYS A 134 0.60 -2.09 -6.26
CA CYS A 134 0.81 -0.75 -5.74
C CYS A 134 0.44 0.35 -6.73
N ALA A 135 0.04 1.49 -6.17
CA ALA A 135 -0.14 2.74 -6.89
C ALA A 135 0.24 3.92 -6.01
N PHE A 136 0.59 5.04 -6.64
CA PHE A 136 0.81 6.31 -5.97
C PHE A 136 -0.04 7.42 -6.59
N ARG A 137 -0.32 8.46 -5.79
CA ARG A 137 -1.02 9.66 -6.25
C ARG A 137 -0.55 10.87 -5.44
N VAL A 138 -0.70 12.06 -6.04
CA VAL A 138 -0.66 13.31 -5.30
C VAL A 138 -2.04 13.50 -4.66
N ALA A 139 -2.09 13.62 -3.34
CA ALA A 139 -3.34 13.76 -2.59
C ALA A 139 -4.07 15.05 -3.01
N SER A 140 -5.33 14.92 -3.41
CA SER A 140 -6.19 16.03 -3.84
C SER A 140 -6.88 16.76 -2.69
N ALA A 141 -6.77 16.25 -1.47
CA ALA A 141 -7.37 16.83 -0.27
C ALA A 141 -6.62 16.38 0.98
N SER A 142 -6.79 17.13 2.07
CA SER A 142 -6.25 16.77 3.38
C SER A 142 -7.19 15.89 4.16
N ILE A 143 -6.64 14.90 4.86
CA ILE A 143 -7.34 14.01 5.80
C ILE A 143 -6.55 14.02 7.11
N ALA A 144 -7.20 14.37 8.23
CA ALA A 144 -6.58 14.41 9.54
C ALA A 144 -6.17 13.02 10.04
N GLU A 145 -5.27 12.98 11.02
CA GLU A 145 -4.84 11.76 11.71
C GLU A 145 -6.03 10.91 12.18
N ASN A 146 -5.94 9.58 11.98
CA ASN A 146 -6.97 8.60 12.37
C ASN A 146 -8.35 8.83 11.72
N LYS A 147 -8.40 9.58 10.59
CA LYS A 147 -9.65 9.86 9.85
C LYS A 147 -9.68 9.23 8.47
N SER A 148 -8.67 8.45 8.10
CA SER A 148 -8.61 7.70 6.84
C SER A 148 -8.49 6.19 7.05
N ASN A 149 -8.83 5.45 6.02
CA ASN A 149 -8.60 4.02 5.94
C ASN A 149 -8.22 3.62 4.50
N VAL A 150 -7.63 2.44 4.37
CA VAL A 150 -7.67 1.69 3.13
C VAL A 150 -8.98 0.92 3.10
N SER A 151 -9.67 0.92 1.96
CA SER A 151 -10.84 0.09 1.69
C SER A 151 -10.59 -0.72 0.42
N ILE A 152 -10.71 -2.06 0.50
CA ILE A 152 -10.64 -2.96 -0.66
C ILE A 152 -12.02 -3.56 -0.90
N HIS A 153 -12.58 -3.27 -2.08
CA HIS A 153 -13.89 -3.75 -2.49
C HIS A 153 -13.79 -5.16 -3.09
N LEU A 154 -14.53 -6.10 -2.53
CA LEU A 154 -14.44 -7.53 -2.83
C LEU A 154 -15.66 -8.08 -3.58
N ALA A 155 -16.82 -7.39 -3.54
CA ALA A 155 -18.09 -7.89 -4.10
C ALA A 155 -18.25 -7.62 -5.61
N THR A 156 -17.15 -7.43 -6.34
CA THR A 156 -17.16 -7.27 -7.81
C THR A 156 -17.61 -8.55 -8.53
N ALA A 157 -17.34 -9.71 -7.93
CA ALA A 157 -17.63 -11.03 -8.49
C ALA A 157 -17.78 -12.10 -7.39
N ASN A 158 -18.22 -13.30 -7.77
CA ASN A 158 -18.12 -14.49 -6.93
C ASN A 158 -16.68 -15.00 -6.98
N GLN A 159 -15.94 -14.88 -5.87
CA GLN A 159 -14.51 -15.17 -5.84
C GLN A 159 -14.03 -15.50 -4.42
N VAL A 160 -12.86 -16.12 -4.33
CA VAL A 160 -12.15 -16.31 -3.06
C VAL A 160 -10.81 -15.58 -3.18
N ILE A 161 -10.62 -14.57 -2.37
CA ILE A 161 -9.42 -13.73 -2.37
C ILE A 161 -8.65 -13.97 -1.08
N ASP A 162 -7.35 -14.15 -1.20
CA ASP A 162 -6.41 -14.10 -0.10
C ASP A 162 -5.81 -12.68 -0.05
N LEU A 163 -6.00 -11.99 1.06
CA LEU A 163 -5.47 -10.65 1.34
C LEU A 163 -4.34 -10.75 2.37
N GLY A 164 -3.15 -10.34 1.97
CA GLY A 164 -2.00 -10.12 2.84
C GLY A 164 -2.05 -8.73 3.50
N PRO A 165 -0.91 -8.23 4.00
CA PRO A 165 -0.84 -6.92 4.61
C PRO A 165 -1.03 -5.80 3.58
N VAL A 166 -1.42 -4.64 4.09
CA VAL A 166 -1.47 -3.39 3.34
C VAL A 166 -0.49 -2.39 3.95
N LEU A 167 0.22 -1.68 3.10
CA LEU A 167 1.23 -0.70 3.46
C LEU A 167 0.85 0.64 2.82
N VAL A 168 0.81 1.69 3.63
CA VAL A 168 0.52 3.04 3.16
C VAL A 168 1.67 3.96 3.53
N PHE A 169 2.20 4.67 2.55
CA PHE A 169 3.33 5.56 2.72
C PHE A 169 2.93 6.99 2.36
N ASN A 170 3.44 7.95 3.13
CA ASN A 170 3.36 9.37 2.83
C ASN A 170 4.77 9.93 2.64
N PHE A 171 5.10 10.29 1.42
CA PHE A 171 6.40 10.86 1.05
C PHE A 171 6.46 12.39 1.22
N GLY A 172 5.32 13.01 1.54
CA GLY A 172 5.21 14.46 1.68
C GLY A 172 5.07 15.18 0.34
N LYS A 173 4.89 16.50 0.45
CA LYS A 173 4.67 17.37 -0.71
C LYS A 173 5.95 17.53 -1.53
N GLY A 174 5.79 17.47 -2.86
CA GLY A 174 6.89 17.70 -3.80
C GLY A 174 7.89 16.54 -3.93
N TYR A 175 7.59 15.38 -3.39
CA TYR A 175 8.43 14.20 -3.59
C TYR A 175 8.54 13.84 -5.07
N ASP A 176 9.75 13.48 -5.53
CA ASP A 176 10.01 13.08 -6.90
C ASP A 176 9.36 11.72 -7.22
N THR A 177 8.22 11.75 -7.88
CA THR A 177 7.46 10.53 -8.25
C THR A 177 8.19 9.63 -9.25
N ASN A 178 9.24 10.11 -9.93
CA ASN A 178 10.07 9.25 -10.79
C ASN A 178 10.75 8.13 -9.99
N LYS A 179 10.94 8.31 -8.69
CA LYS A 179 11.46 7.30 -7.77
C LYS A 179 10.46 6.19 -7.48
N LEU A 180 9.16 6.37 -7.82
CA LEU A 180 8.06 5.44 -7.57
C LEU A 180 7.56 4.74 -8.84
N LYS A 181 8.32 4.77 -9.95
CA LYS A 181 7.93 4.17 -11.24
C LYS A 181 7.74 2.65 -11.22
N PHE A 182 8.10 1.98 -10.13
CA PHE A 182 7.82 0.57 -9.91
C PHE A 182 6.35 0.30 -9.52
N CYS A 183 5.59 1.37 -9.22
CA CYS A 183 4.16 1.34 -8.97
C CYS A 183 3.39 2.05 -10.11
N ASP A 184 2.12 1.71 -10.28
CA ASP A 184 1.22 2.42 -11.18
C ASP A 184 0.96 3.85 -10.65
N GLY A 185 1.17 4.85 -11.52
CA GLY A 185 1.05 6.28 -11.20
C GLY A 185 -0.21 6.92 -11.77
#